data_d0e27afe817025d5d7154afaf50c5872
#
_entry.id   d0e27afe817025d5d7154afaf50c5872
#
_cell.length_a   1.000
_cell.length_b   1.000
_cell.length_c   1.000
_cell.angle_alpha   90.00
_cell.angle_beta   90.00
_cell.angle_gamma   90.00
#
_symmetry.space_group_name_H-M   'P 1'
#
loop_
_entity.id
_entity.type
_entity.pdbx_description
1 polymer ?
#
loop_
_entity_poly.entity_id
_entity_poly.type
_entity_poly.pdbx_seq_one_letter_code
_entity_poly.pdbx_strand_id
1 'polypeptide(L)'
;MNGDVRATIESALTEGASHLEWLRDSAQHLNPMRPFTAQILKTIQKDDVLHLDQFIYRFTKLQDSMARRLLPSLYVLLEADTEPKPQE
;
A
#
# COMPACT_ATOMS: atom_id res chain seq x y z
N MET A 1 16.42 -17.79 -9.65
CA MET A 1 15.38 -17.08 -10.23
C MET A 1 14.15 -17.02 -9.42
N ASN A 2 13.49 -18.15 -9.20
CA ASN A 2 12.30 -18.15 -8.35
C ASN A 2 12.60 -17.65 -6.95
N GLY A 3 13.80 -17.92 -6.45
CA GLY A 3 14.18 -17.46 -5.13
C GLY A 3 14.19 -15.94 -5.03
N ASP A 4 14.69 -15.30 -6.07
CA ASP A 4 14.75 -13.82 -6.09
C ASP A 4 13.36 -13.23 -6.17
N VAL A 5 12.49 -13.83 -6.98
CA VAL A 5 11.13 -13.35 -7.12
C VAL A 5 10.37 -13.51 -5.80
N ARG A 6 10.52 -14.66 -5.18
CA ARG A 6 9.85 -14.90 -3.91
C ARG A 6 10.34 -13.95 -2.82
N ALA A 7 11.65 -13.70 -2.79
CA ALA A 7 12.22 -12.78 -1.81
C ALA A 7 11.68 -11.37 -2.02
N THR A 8 11.53 -10.97 -3.29
CA THR A 8 10.98 -9.65 -3.60
C THR A 8 9.53 -9.57 -3.14
N ILE A 9 8.76 -10.63 -3.37
CA ILE A 9 7.36 -10.66 -2.95
C ILE A 9 7.25 -10.58 -1.43
N GLU A 10 8.05 -11.36 -0.73
CA GLU A 10 8.02 -11.36 0.72
C GLU A 10 8.41 -10.00 1.28
N SER A 11 9.42 -9.37 0.68
CA SER A 11 9.85 -8.05 1.12
C SER A 11 8.76 -7.02 0.88
N ALA A 12 8.12 -7.10 -0.29
CA ALA A 12 7.04 -6.17 -0.61
C ALA A 12 5.83 -6.35 0.32
N LEU A 13 5.52 -7.60 0.68
CA LEU A 13 4.42 -7.87 1.60
C LEU A 13 4.72 -7.36 2.99
N THR A 14 5.96 -7.55 3.45
CA THR A 14 6.36 -7.06 4.76
C THR A 14 6.29 -5.54 4.81
N GLU A 15 6.80 -4.90 3.77
CA GLU A 15 6.77 -3.45 3.68
C GLU A 15 5.32 -2.95 3.60
N GLY A 16 4.50 -3.66 2.80
CA GLY A 16 3.09 -3.31 2.68
C GLY A 16 2.35 -3.42 3.99
N ALA A 17 2.64 -4.46 4.77
CA ALA A 17 2.01 -4.63 6.07
C ALA A 17 2.36 -3.47 7.00
N SER A 18 3.60 -3.01 6.95
CA SER A 18 4.02 -1.87 7.74
C SER A 18 3.27 -0.60 7.33
N HIS A 19 3.15 -0.37 6.02
CA HIS A 19 2.41 0.80 5.54
C HIS A 19 0.94 0.71 5.94
N LEU A 20 0.35 -0.49 5.88
CA LEU A 20 -1.05 -0.66 6.27
C LEU A 20 -1.26 -0.36 7.74
N GLU A 21 -0.30 -0.71 8.58
CA GLU A 21 -0.39 -0.43 9.99
C GLU A 21 -0.44 1.07 10.25
N TRP A 22 0.44 1.82 9.59
CA TRP A 22 0.44 3.27 9.71
C TRP A 22 -0.82 3.89 9.13
N LEU A 23 -1.31 3.33 8.02
CA LEU A 23 -2.56 3.81 7.41
C LEU A 23 -3.73 3.61 8.34
N ARG A 24 -3.78 2.44 9.00
CA ARG A 24 -4.86 2.16 9.93
C ARG A 24 -4.86 3.15 11.08
N ASP A 25 -3.67 3.44 11.61
CA ASP A 25 -3.54 4.37 12.70
C ASP A 25 -4.05 5.75 12.31
N SER A 26 -3.63 6.23 11.14
CA SER A 26 -4.09 7.53 10.67
C SER A 26 -5.58 7.53 10.38
N ALA A 27 -6.10 6.45 9.81
CA ALA A 27 -7.51 6.35 9.50
C ALA A 27 -8.35 6.38 10.78
N GLN A 28 -7.89 5.73 11.84
CA GLN A 28 -8.61 5.75 13.11
C GLN A 28 -8.67 7.15 13.68
N HIS A 29 -7.59 7.91 13.53
CA HIS A 29 -7.59 9.29 14.00
C HIS A 29 -8.55 10.16 13.19
N LEU A 30 -8.58 9.94 11.89
CA LEU A 30 -9.36 10.80 10.99
C LEU A 30 -10.83 10.39 10.88
N ASN A 31 -11.13 9.15 11.21
CA ASN A 31 -12.48 8.63 11.01
C ASN A 31 -13.57 9.45 11.69
N PRO A 32 -13.40 9.91 12.94
CA PRO A 32 -14.43 10.72 13.59
C PRO A 32 -14.70 12.05 12.88
N MET A 33 -13.81 12.47 12.00
CA MET A 33 -13.98 13.74 11.29
C MET A 33 -14.79 13.61 10.01
N ARG A 34 -15.21 12.41 9.67
CA ARG A 34 -16.01 12.22 8.47
C ARG A 34 -17.47 12.55 8.71
N PRO A 35 -18.18 13.06 7.71
CA PRO A 35 -17.64 13.42 6.40
C PRO A 35 -16.87 14.74 6.48
N PHE A 36 -15.88 14.86 5.62
CA PHE A 36 -15.05 16.06 5.62
C PHE A 36 -15.78 17.17 4.93
N THR A 37 -16.45 18.00 5.73
CA THR A 37 -17.18 19.15 5.20
C THR A 37 -16.31 20.39 5.34
N ALA A 38 -16.74 21.48 4.68
CA ALA A 38 -16.01 22.73 4.79
C ALA A 38 -15.94 23.18 6.25
N GLN A 39 -17.00 22.93 7.02
CA GLN A 39 -17.02 23.30 8.41
C GLN A 39 -16.01 22.52 9.23
N ILE A 40 -15.96 21.21 9.01
CA ILE A 40 -14.99 20.34 9.68
C ILE A 40 -13.58 20.78 9.34
N LEU A 41 -13.34 21.08 8.06
CA LEU A 41 -12.01 21.50 7.63
C LEU A 41 -11.55 22.78 8.29
N LYS A 42 -12.50 23.64 8.65
CA LYS A 42 -12.15 24.88 9.34
C LYS A 42 -11.68 24.63 10.76
N THR A 43 -12.01 23.50 11.34
CA THR A 43 -11.63 23.17 12.71
C THR A 43 -10.44 22.24 12.77
N ILE A 44 -9.82 21.94 11.61
CA ILE A 44 -8.69 21.04 11.58
C ILE A 44 -7.53 21.60 12.40
N GLN A 45 -6.97 20.74 13.23
CA GLN A 45 -5.83 21.08 14.04
C GLN A 45 -4.56 20.59 13.36
N LYS A 46 -3.43 21.10 13.84
CA LYS A 46 -2.15 20.70 13.30
C LYS A 46 -1.94 19.20 13.38
N ASP A 47 -2.39 18.60 14.47
CA ASP A 47 -2.26 17.15 14.66
C ASP A 47 -3.05 16.39 13.59
N ASP A 48 -4.23 16.90 13.24
CA ASP A 48 -5.06 16.28 12.20
C ASP A 48 -4.37 16.35 10.85
N VAL A 49 -3.71 17.47 10.56
CA VAL A 49 -3.00 17.64 9.31
C VAL A 49 -1.85 16.65 9.23
N LEU A 50 -1.16 16.42 10.34
CA LEU A 50 -0.07 15.45 10.37
C LEU A 50 -0.58 14.05 10.04
N HIS A 51 -1.75 13.69 10.54
CA HIS A 51 -2.32 12.39 10.24
C HIS A 51 -2.77 12.29 8.77
N LEU A 52 -3.28 13.37 8.22
CA LEU A 52 -3.62 13.38 6.80
C LEU A 52 -2.37 13.21 5.95
N ASP A 53 -1.31 13.93 6.29
CA ASP A 53 -0.05 13.82 5.56
C ASP A 53 0.50 12.40 5.65
N GLN A 54 0.44 11.81 6.84
CA GLN A 54 0.91 10.44 7.02
C GLN A 54 0.08 9.46 6.21
N PHE A 55 -1.25 9.65 6.19
CA PHE A 55 -2.12 8.77 5.43
C PHE A 55 -1.77 8.83 3.94
N ILE A 56 -1.62 10.04 3.41
CA ILE A 56 -1.29 10.20 2.00
C ILE A 56 0.08 9.60 1.69
N TYR A 57 1.05 9.86 2.55
CA TYR A 57 2.40 9.35 2.34
C TYR A 57 2.41 7.82 2.33
N ARG A 58 1.77 7.20 3.31
CA ARG A 58 1.75 5.73 3.41
C ARG A 58 0.95 5.09 2.30
N PHE A 59 -0.16 5.72 1.93
CA PHE A 59 -0.97 5.22 0.82
C PHE A 59 -0.20 5.25 -0.48
N THR A 60 0.51 6.35 -0.72
CA THR A 60 1.32 6.50 -1.92
C THR A 60 2.43 5.47 -1.96
N LYS A 61 3.10 5.26 -0.82
CA LYS A 61 4.16 4.25 -0.75
C LYS A 61 3.63 2.86 -0.98
N LEU A 62 2.47 2.55 -0.44
CA LEU A 62 1.86 1.24 -0.63
C LEU A 62 1.52 1.02 -2.09
N GLN A 63 0.90 2.01 -2.73
CA GLN A 63 0.58 1.91 -4.14
C GLN A 63 1.82 1.71 -4.98
N ASP A 64 2.86 2.48 -4.69
CA ASP A 64 4.09 2.40 -5.44
C ASP A 64 4.74 1.03 -5.31
N SER A 65 4.77 0.51 -4.09
CA SER A 65 5.35 -0.81 -3.83
C SER A 65 4.57 -1.89 -4.55
N MET A 66 3.25 -1.81 -4.52
CA MET A 66 2.42 -2.80 -5.19
C MET A 66 2.60 -2.74 -6.70
N ALA A 67 2.60 -1.53 -7.26
CA ALA A 67 2.69 -1.39 -8.70
C ALA A 67 4.06 -1.73 -9.24
N ARG A 68 5.11 -1.42 -8.51
CA ARG A 68 6.47 -1.59 -9.03
C ARG A 68 7.15 -2.86 -8.60
N ARG A 69 6.72 -3.42 -7.48
CA ARG A 69 7.40 -4.60 -6.94
C ARG A 69 6.51 -5.81 -6.84
N LEU A 70 5.37 -5.66 -6.18
CA LEU A 70 4.54 -6.82 -5.89
C LEU A 70 3.86 -7.38 -7.14
N LEU A 71 3.16 -6.54 -7.89
CA LEU A 71 2.42 -7.02 -9.04
C LEU A 71 3.33 -7.57 -10.13
N PRO A 72 4.42 -6.90 -10.50
CA PRO A 72 5.32 -7.48 -11.50
C PRO A 72 5.93 -8.79 -11.04
N SER A 73 6.28 -8.89 -9.75
CA SER A 73 6.87 -10.12 -9.23
C SER A 73 5.86 -11.26 -9.22
N LEU A 74 4.61 -10.97 -8.86
CA LEU A 74 3.56 -11.98 -8.90
C LEU A 74 3.32 -12.44 -10.32
N TYR A 75 3.34 -11.51 -11.26
CA TYR A 75 3.13 -11.85 -12.65
C TYR A 75 4.21 -12.80 -13.16
N VAL A 76 5.45 -12.51 -12.82
CA VAL A 76 6.55 -13.38 -13.21
C VAL A 76 6.39 -14.77 -12.58
N LEU A 77 6.02 -14.81 -11.32
CA LEU A 77 5.85 -16.08 -10.63
C LEU A 77 4.73 -16.91 -11.25
N LEU A 78 3.62 -16.24 -11.55
CA LEU A 78 2.47 -16.92 -12.15
C LEU A 78 2.78 -17.42 -13.56
N GLU A 79 3.53 -16.63 -14.32
CA GLU A 79 3.92 -17.06 -15.65
C GLU A 79 4.82 -18.27 -15.61
N ALA A 80 5.72 -18.30 -14.65
CA ALA A 80 6.62 -19.43 -14.51
C ALA A 80 5.84 -20.70 -14.18
N ASP A 81 4.79 -20.54 -13.39
CA ASP A 81 3.98 -21.70 -13.01
C ASP A 81 3.09 -22.18 -14.15
N THR A 82 2.57 -21.27 -14.93
CA THR A 82 1.64 -21.64 -15.99
C THR A 82 2.33 -21.96 -17.30
N GLU A 83 3.62 -21.67 -17.39
CA GLU A 83 4.30 -21.97 -18.50
C GLU A 83 4.24 -23.34 -18.68
N PRO A 84 4.47 -23.94 -19.29
CA PRO A 84 4.56 -23.83 -20.49
C PRO A 84 3.60 -24.45 -21.19
N LYS A 85 2.87 -23.94 -21.51
CA LYS A 85 2.06 -24.42 -22.26
C LYS A 85 2.45 -24.13 -23.51
N PRO A 86 3.04 -24.77 -24.09
CA PRO A 86 3.52 -24.55 -25.33
C PRO A 86 2.44 -24.64 -26.26
N GLN A 87 2.19 -24.36 -26.53
CA GLN A 87 1.56 -24.37 -27.31
C GLN A 87 1.28 -24.46 -28.10
N GLU A 88 1.04 -24.42 -28.13
CA GLU A 88 0.72 -24.40 -28.79
C GLU A 88 0.76 -24.03 -29.43
#